data_4dd073f04fdd73b1df8ed5d373332cb9
#
_entry.id   4dd073f04fdd73b1df8ed5d373332cb9
#
_cell.length_a   1.000
_cell.length_b   1.000
_cell.length_c   1.000
_cell.angle_alpha   90.00
_cell.angle_beta   90.00
_cell.angle_gamma   90.00
#
_symmetry.space_group_name_H-M   'P 1'
#
loop_
_entity.id
_entity.type
_entity.pdbx_description
1 polymer ?
#
loop_
_entity_poly.entity_id
_entity_poly.type
_entity_poly.pdbx_seq_one_letter_code
_entity_poly.pdbx_strand_id
1 'polypeptide(L)'
;LKEWKNLSFDLIKDNTRCTTKKERYVSGNQQILRVDKEENSKISQNCKKLILQKFKKVISHCSIVVISDYNKGILDESLLSQIIGISKKKKKDCYCRSQKE
;
A
#
# COMPACT_ATOMS: atom_id res chain seq x y z
N LEU A 1 9.54 4.56 12.02
CA LEU A 1 8.83 5.73 11.47
C LEU A 1 8.88 6.93 12.41
N LYS A 2 8.95 6.73 13.72
CA LYS A 2 9.06 7.82 14.71
C LYS A 2 10.37 8.61 14.60
N GLU A 3 11.39 8.05 13.97
CA GLU A 3 12.69 8.68 13.78
C GLU A 3 12.75 9.68 12.61
N TRP A 4 11.70 9.69 11.78
CA TRP A 4 11.65 10.52 10.57
C TRP A 4 10.85 11.79 10.84
N LYS A 5 11.54 12.88 11.15
CA LYS A 5 10.91 14.15 11.56
C LYS A 5 10.03 14.81 10.50
N ASN A 6 10.29 14.53 9.22
CA ASN A 6 9.56 15.15 8.09
C ASN A 6 8.61 14.19 7.39
N LEU A 7 8.26 13.08 8.05
CA LEU A 7 7.37 12.08 7.49
C LEU A 7 6.00 12.14 8.17
N SER A 8 4.96 12.32 7.38
CA SER A 8 3.58 12.10 7.79
C SER A 8 3.07 10.80 7.21
N PHE A 9 2.33 10.03 7.98
CA PHE A 9 1.77 8.78 7.51
C PHE A 9 0.38 8.52 8.09
N ASP A 10 -0.40 7.73 7.37
CA ASP A 10 -1.69 7.22 7.80
C ASP A 10 -1.72 5.71 7.64
N LEU A 11 -2.25 5.02 8.64
CA LEU A 11 -2.45 3.59 8.60
C LEU A 11 -3.94 3.27 8.58
N ILE A 12 -4.35 2.41 7.66
CA ILE A 12 -5.73 1.97 7.55
C ILE A 12 -5.79 0.52 7.99
N LYS A 13 -6.60 0.27 9.01
CA LYS A 13 -6.79 -1.07 9.58
C LYS A 13 -7.97 -1.75 8.89
N ASP A 14 -7.74 -2.96 8.41
CA ASP A 14 -8.78 -3.84 7.91
C ASP A 14 -8.88 -5.07 8.80
N ASN A 15 -9.98 -5.19 9.55
CA ASN A 15 -10.20 -6.30 10.47
C ASN A 15 -10.54 -7.61 9.76
N THR A 16 -10.81 -7.58 8.46
CA THR A 16 -11.20 -8.76 7.66
C THR A 16 -10.01 -9.51 7.10
N ARG A 17 -8.80 -8.98 7.27
CA ARG A 17 -7.60 -9.61 6.74
C ARG A 17 -6.41 -9.39 7.67
N CYS A 18 -5.42 -10.27 7.56
CA CYS A 18 -4.19 -10.14 8.34
C CYS A 18 -3.13 -9.32 7.60
N THR A 19 -2.26 -8.68 8.37
CA THR A 19 -1.05 -8.08 7.83
C THR A 19 -0.10 -9.18 7.37
N THR A 20 0.50 -8.99 6.21
CA THR A 20 1.51 -9.91 5.69
C THR A 20 2.68 -10.02 6.65
N LYS A 21 3.03 -11.25 7.02
CA LYS A 21 4.14 -11.54 7.90
C LYS A 21 5.09 -12.50 7.22
N LYS A 22 6.36 -12.15 7.19
CA LYS A 22 7.42 -12.98 6.62
C LYS A 22 8.42 -13.33 7.71
N GLU A 23 8.59 -14.60 7.99
CA GLU A 23 9.56 -15.09 8.97
C GLU A 23 10.69 -15.84 8.25
N ARG A 24 11.91 -15.43 8.51
CA ARG A 24 13.11 -16.08 7.99
C ARG A 24 13.83 -16.79 9.12
N TYR A 25 14.06 -18.07 8.92
CA TYR A 25 14.85 -18.88 9.85
C TYR A 25 16.26 -19.03 9.27
N VAL A 26 17.24 -18.52 10.00
CA VAL A 26 18.64 -18.52 9.55
C VAL A 26 19.53 -19.27 10.55
N SER A 27 20.56 -19.92 10.04
CA SER A 27 21.65 -20.50 10.84
C SER A 27 22.96 -19.93 10.33
N GLY A 28 23.66 -19.17 11.19
CA GLY A 28 24.83 -18.42 10.76
C GLY A 28 24.46 -17.43 9.66
N ASN A 29 25.11 -17.53 8.50
CA ASN A 29 24.83 -16.68 7.34
C ASN A 29 23.89 -17.33 6.31
N GLN A 30 23.38 -18.53 6.61
CA GLN A 30 22.53 -19.27 5.67
C GLN A 30 21.06 -19.21 6.07
N GLN A 31 20.20 -18.84 5.13
CA GLN A 31 18.76 -18.91 5.30
C GLN A 31 18.32 -20.38 5.09
N ILE A 32 17.71 -20.95 6.11
CA ILE A 32 17.22 -22.35 6.09
C ILE A 32 15.79 -22.42 5.58
N LEU A 33 14.92 -21.52 6.08
CA LEU A 33 13.49 -21.56 5.84
C LEU A 33 12.91 -20.16 5.88
N ARG A 34 11.89 -19.93 5.02
CA ARG A 34 11.06 -18.73 5.08
C ARG A 34 9.61 -19.14 5.20
N VAL A 35 8.93 -18.60 6.20
CA VAL A 35 7.49 -18.82 6.39
C VAL A 35 6.77 -17.50 6.15
N ASP A 36 5.87 -17.50 5.17
CA ASP A 36 5.07 -16.33 4.83
C ASP A 36 3.63 -16.55 5.27
N LYS A 37 3.11 -15.61 6.05
CA LYS A 37 1.69 -15.54 6.37
C LYS A 37 1.10 -14.34 5.63
N GLU A 38 0.29 -14.60 4.63
CA GLU A 38 -0.28 -13.55 3.79
C GLU A 38 -1.69 -13.89 3.36
N GLU A 39 -2.44 -12.87 3.01
CA GLU A 39 -3.77 -12.98 2.49
C GLU A 39 -3.88 -12.12 1.23
N ASN A 40 -4.38 -12.70 0.15
CA ASN A 40 -4.50 -12.03 -1.14
C ASN A 40 -5.93 -11.60 -1.47
N SER A 41 -6.85 -11.76 -0.52
CA SER A 41 -8.23 -11.30 -0.70
C SER A 41 -8.28 -9.78 -0.84
N LYS A 42 -9.28 -9.31 -1.57
CA LYS A 42 -9.49 -7.86 -1.74
C LYS A 42 -9.88 -7.22 -0.42
N ILE A 43 -9.43 -5.98 -0.22
CA ILE A 43 -9.83 -5.20 0.95
C ILE A 43 -11.31 -4.86 0.91
N SER A 44 -11.90 -4.57 2.06
CA SER A 44 -13.30 -4.18 2.18
C SER A 44 -13.59 -2.86 1.47
N GLN A 45 -14.84 -2.66 1.08
CA GLN A 45 -15.28 -1.40 0.47
C GLN A 45 -15.09 -0.20 1.41
N ASN A 46 -15.28 -0.41 2.72
CA ASN A 46 -15.05 0.64 3.70
C ASN A 46 -13.58 1.08 3.72
N CYS A 47 -12.65 0.14 3.64
CA CYS A 47 -11.22 0.45 3.57
C CYS A 47 -10.87 1.21 2.29
N LYS A 48 -11.46 0.84 1.16
CA LYS A 48 -11.28 1.57 -0.09
C LYS A 48 -11.73 3.02 0.02
N LYS A 49 -12.88 3.25 0.63
CA LYS A 49 -13.41 4.59 0.87
C LYS A 49 -12.48 5.41 1.76
N LEU A 50 -11.97 4.80 2.83
CA LEU A 50 -11.02 5.46 3.72
C LEU A 50 -9.73 5.83 3.01
N ILE A 51 -9.19 4.94 2.21
CA ILE A 51 -7.98 5.20 1.42
C ILE A 51 -8.20 6.41 0.50
N LEU A 52 -9.32 6.42 -0.24
CA LEU A 52 -9.63 7.53 -1.15
C LEU A 52 -9.85 8.84 -0.41
N GLN A 53 -10.53 8.83 0.73
CA GLN A 53 -10.74 10.02 1.54
C GLN A 53 -9.42 10.61 2.02
N LYS A 54 -8.54 9.78 2.55
CA LYS A 54 -7.22 10.23 3.02
C LYS A 54 -6.35 10.69 1.88
N PHE A 55 -6.38 9.99 0.75
CA PHE A 55 -5.66 10.37 -0.45
C PHE A 55 -6.09 11.75 -0.96
N LYS A 56 -7.40 12.01 -1.03
CA LYS A 56 -7.94 13.30 -1.47
C LYS A 56 -7.50 14.46 -0.59
N LYS A 57 -7.32 14.20 0.70
CA LYS A 57 -6.87 15.23 1.65
C LYS A 57 -5.41 15.62 1.45
N VAL A 58 -4.57 14.66 1.10
CA VAL A 58 -3.13 14.91 1.01
C VAL A 58 -2.64 15.24 -0.39
N ILE A 59 -3.41 14.90 -1.43
CA ILE A 59 -2.95 15.08 -2.83
C ILE A 59 -2.62 16.51 -3.19
N SER A 60 -3.35 17.50 -2.64
CA SER A 60 -3.11 18.91 -2.91
C SER A 60 -1.77 19.40 -2.36
N HIS A 61 -1.23 18.71 -1.37
CA HIS A 61 0.05 19.07 -0.72
C HIS A 61 1.23 18.28 -1.29
N CYS A 62 0.99 17.42 -2.27
CA CYS A 62 2.02 16.58 -2.88
C CYS A 62 2.36 17.04 -4.27
N SER A 63 3.61 16.83 -4.68
CA SER A 63 4.06 17.08 -6.06
C SER A 63 4.03 15.80 -6.89
N ILE A 64 4.30 14.67 -6.26
CA ILE A 64 4.41 13.38 -6.91
C ILE A 64 3.65 12.34 -6.10
N VAL A 65 3.00 11.42 -6.80
CA VAL A 65 2.35 10.25 -6.20
C VAL A 65 3.10 9.00 -6.62
N VAL A 66 3.52 8.21 -5.65
CA VAL A 66 4.16 6.91 -5.89
C VAL A 66 3.28 5.82 -5.32
N ILE A 67 2.92 4.87 -6.16
CA ILE A 67 2.11 3.71 -5.77
C ILE A 67 3.02 2.49 -5.76
N SER A 68 3.13 1.84 -4.60
CA SER A 68 3.87 0.59 -4.46
C SER A 68 2.89 -0.52 -4.15
N ASP A 69 2.69 -1.41 -5.10
CA ASP A 69 1.75 -2.52 -5.01
C ASP A 69 2.49 -3.84 -4.96
N TYR A 70 2.32 -4.57 -3.84
CA TYR A 70 2.90 -5.90 -3.64
C TYR A 70 1.97 -7.03 -4.11
N ASN A 71 0.87 -6.69 -4.78
CA ASN A 71 -0.09 -7.65 -5.33
C ASN A 71 -0.70 -8.58 -4.27
N LYS A 72 -1.08 -8.01 -3.13
CA LYS A 72 -1.70 -8.72 -1.99
C LYS A 72 -3.17 -8.37 -1.80
N GLY A 73 -3.84 -7.89 -2.86
CA GLY A 73 -5.28 -7.60 -2.85
C GLY A 73 -5.67 -6.23 -2.30
N ILE A 74 -4.70 -5.38 -1.97
CA ILE A 74 -4.99 -4.02 -1.45
C ILE A 74 -5.42 -3.09 -2.58
N LEU A 75 -4.70 -3.11 -3.69
CA LEU A 75 -5.00 -2.28 -4.85
C LEU A 75 -5.66 -3.12 -5.93
N ASP A 76 -6.95 -2.97 -6.10
CA ASP A 76 -7.64 -3.53 -7.27
C ASP A 76 -7.66 -2.48 -8.40
N GLU A 77 -8.11 -2.90 -9.58
CA GLU A 77 -8.14 -2.02 -10.75
C GLU A 77 -9.01 -0.79 -10.51
N SER A 78 -10.11 -0.95 -9.81
CA SER A 78 -11.03 0.15 -9.52
C SER A 78 -10.37 1.21 -8.64
N LEU A 79 -9.75 0.80 -7.54
CA LEU A 79 -9.07 1.72 -6.63
C LEU A 79 -7.88 2.39 -7.32
N LEU A 80 -7.09 1.63 -8.04
CA LEU A 80 -5.93 2.13 -8.77
C LEU A 80 -6.34 3.17 -9.82
N SER A 81 -7.39 2.88 -10.60
CA SER A 81 -7.92 3.79 -11.60
C SER A 81 -8.40 5.11 -10.98
N GLN A 82 -9.04 5.05 -9.83
CA GLN A 82 -9.50 6.25 -9.12
C GLN A 82 -8.34 7.08 -8.61
N ILE A 83 -7.31 6.45 -8.05
CA ILE A 83 -6.12 7.15 -7.57
C ILE A 83 -5.39 7.84 -8.72
N ILE A 84 -5.18 7.14 -9.82
CA ILE A 84 -4.54 7.69 -11.02
C ILE A 84 -5.38 8.84 -11.60
N GLY A 85 -6.69 8.67 -11.67
CA GLY A 85 -7.61 9.69 -12.18
C GLY A 85 -7.57 10.97 -11.34
N ILE A 86 -7.58 10.85 -10.02
CA ILE A 86 -7.49 11.99 -9.10
C ILE A 86 -6.13 12.68 -9.25
N SER A 87 -5.05 11.92 -9.37
CA SER A 87 -3.70 12.46 -9.57
C SER A 87 -3.62 13.28 -10.85
N LYS A 88 -4.18 12.79 -11.94
CA LYS A 88 -4.23 13.51 -13.22
C LYS A 88 -5.06 14.80 -13.14
N LYS A 89 -6.22 14.75 -12.48
CA LYS A 89 -7.06 15.93 -12.26
C LYS A 89 -6.31 17.04 -11.52
N LYS A 90 -5.50 16.67 -10.55
CA LYS A 90 -4.70 17.60 -9.76
C LYS A 90 -3.36 17.93 -10.42
N LYS A 91 -3.10 17.46 -11.63
CA LYS A 91 -1.86 17.67 -12.38
C LYS A 91 -0.63 17.20 -11.62
N LYS A 92 -0.74 16.06 -10.94
CA LYS A 92 0.38 15.44 -10.21
C LYS A 92 0.93 14.27 -11.02
N ASP A 93 2.25 14.13 -11.00
CA ASP A 93 2.90 12.97 -11.59
C ASP A 93 2.62 11.74 -10.75
N CYS A 94 2.28 10.63 -11.41
CA CYS A 94 1.93 9.40 -10.74
C CYS A 94 2.78 8.25 -11.28
N TYR A 95 3.49 7.57 -10.38
CA TYR A 95 4.33 6.42 -10.70
C TYR A 95 3.78 5.20 -9.97
N CYS A 96 3.59 4.13 -10.71
CA CYS A 96 3.07 2.88 -10.15
C CYS A 96 4.10 1.78 -10.34
N ARG A 97 4.42 1.09 -9.25
CA ARG A 97 5.24 -0.11 -9.26
C ARG A 97 4.40 -1.26 -8.71
N SER A 98 4.21 -2.28 -9.53
CA SER A 98 3.48 -3.48 -9.14
C SER A 98 4.41 -4.69 -9.19
N GLN A 99 4.38 -5.52 -8.14
CA GLN A 99 5.02 -6.83 -8.16
C GLN A 99 4.01 -7.84 -8.70
N LYS A 100 4.31 -8.36 -9.87
CA LYS A 100 3.58 -9.51 -10.42
C LYS A 100 4.37 -10.76 -10.10
N GLU A 101 3.71 -11.72 -9.51
CA GLU A 101 4.29 -13.06 -9.33
C GLU A 101 4.26 -13.83 -10.65
#